data_0e900c12d4120b07121d42259c4b6542
#
_entry.id   0e900c12d4120b07121d42259c4b6542
#
_cell.length_a   1.000
_cell.length_b   1.000
_cell.length_c   1.000
_cell.angle_alpha   90.00
_cell.angle_beta   90.00
_cell.angle_gamma   90.00
#
_symmetry.space_group_name_H-M   'P 1'
#
loop_
_entity.id
_entity.type
_entity.pdbx_description
1 polymer ?
#
loop_
_entity_poly.entity_id
_entity_poly.type
_entity_poly.pdbx_seq_one_letter_code
_entity_poly.pdbx_strand_id
1 'polypeptide(L)'
;LMIGFLCLSPDIVTEPVEGDGDEYDAPSNAPGMHRQENAPHKTNEDVPVHAIMEQLEALVIGKKLYLDPDLTLARLARRLGFPLKQVSTAINLVTGENVSRYINKLRIEHACRELETGQNVTTAMLASGFNTKSNFNREFLRITGSTPTKWQRHSTVTQQTSISQ
;
A
#
# COMPACT_ATOMS: atom_id res chain seq x y z
N LEU A 1 -17.36 -10.96 -5.16
CA LEU A 1 -17.42 -9.86 -6.12
C LEU A 1 -16.00 -9.29 -6.26
N MET A 2 -15.29 -9.73 -7.30
CA MET A 2 -14.02 -9.13 -7.69
C MET A 2 -14.30 -7.75 -8.27
N ILE A 3 -13.96 -6.71 -7.53
CA ILE A 3 -13.88 -5.37 -8.10
C ILE A 3 -12.47 -5.22 -8.67
N GLY A 4 -12.33 -5.68 -9.91
CA GLY A 4 -11.15 -5.42 -10.70
C GLY A 4 -11.14 -3.97 -11.14
N PHE A 5 -10.46 -3.11 -10.41
CA PHE A 5 -10.15 -1.77 -10.90
C PHE A 5 -8.83 -1.85 -11.65
N LEU A 6 -8.95 -2.00 -12.97
CA LEU A 6 -7.82 -1.83 -13.88
C LEU A 6 -7.52 -0.33 -13.97
N CYS A 7 -6.54 0.15 -13.23
CA CYS A 7 -5.86 1.38 -13.60
C CYS A 7 -5.01 1.08 -14.85
N LEU A 8 -5.61 1.20 -16.03
CA LEU A 8 -4.87 1.22 -17.28
C LEU A 8 -4.07 2.51 -17.33
N SER A 9 -2.77 2.39 -17.16
CA SER A 9 -1.83 3.45 -17.52
C SER A 9 -1.79 3.60 -19.03
N PRO A 10 -1.97 4.81 -19.59
CA PRO A 10 -1.57 5.05 -20.97
C PRO A 10 -0.06 4.96 -21.08
N ASP A 11 0.41 4.34 -22.14
CA ASP A 11 1.81 4.13 -22.50
C ASP A 11 2.65 5.40 -22.29
N ILE A 12 3.59 5.36 -21.37
CA ILE A 12 4.61 6.40 -21.22
C ILE A 12 5.94 5.81 -21.61
N VAL A 13 6.42 6.29 -22.76
CA VAL A 13 7.77 6.13 -23.27
C VAL A 13 8.78 6.48 -22.18
N THR A 14 9.66 5.54 -21.89
CA THR A 14 10.73 5.65 -20.91
C THR A 14 11.86 6.52 -21.46
N GLU A 15 12.07 7.68 -20.86
CA GLU A 15 13.36 8.40 -21.00
C GLU A 15 14.15 8.24 -19.70
N PRO A 16 15.47 7.99 -19.77
CA PRO A 16 16.30 7.78 -18.59
C PRO A 16 16.62 9.13 -17.94
N VAL A 17 16.32 9.25 -16.65
CA VAL A 17 16.78 10.37 -15.82
C VAL A 17 18.07 9.95 -15.15
N GLU A 18 19.15 10.64 -15.52
CA GLU A 18 20.46 10.57 -14.88
C GLU A 18 20.37 10.99 -13.41
N GLY A 19 21.24 10.35 -12.59
CA GLY A 19 21.19 10.39 -11.17
C GLY A 19 21.64 11.71 -10.53
N ASP A 20 21.20 11.88 -9.30
CA ASP A 20 22.00 12.55 -8.29
C ASP A 20 22.01 11.66 -7.05
N GLY A 21 23.23 11.24 -6.69
CA GLY A 21 23.48 10.42 -5.53
C GLY A 21 23.40 11.25 -4.28
N ASP A 22 22.60 10.81 -3.34
CA ASP A 22 22.77 11.13 -1.93
C ASP A 22 23.01 9.84 -1.16
N GLU A 23 24.28 9.70 -0.84
CA GLU A 23 24.91 8.72 0.02
C GLU A 23 24.36 8.89 1.44
N TYR A 24 23.52 7.96 1.90
CA TYR A 24 23.15 7.89 3.30
C TYR A 24 23.98 6.83 4.01
N ASP A 25 24.93 7.35 4.78
CA ASP A 25 25.72 6.66 5.77
C ASP A 25 24.83 5.85 6.73
N ALA A 26 25.05 4.54 6.78
CA ALA A 26 24.44 3.67 7.75
C ALA A 26 25.38 3.56 8.96
N PRO A 27 24.93 3.78 10.20
CA PRO A 27 25.73 3.40 11.34
C PRO A 27 25.69 1.88 11.52
N SER A 28 26.83 1.26 11.29
CA SER A 28 27.13 -0.09 11.70
C SER A 28 27.16 -0.14 13.23
N ASN A 29 26.35 -0.98 13.84
CA ASN A 29 26.69 -1.66 15.08
C ASN A 29 25.85 -2.93 15.22
N ALA A 30 26.46 -4.08 14.91
CA ALA A 30 26.10 -5.35 15.49
C ALA A 30 26.93 -5.52 16.80
N PRO A 31 26.47 -6.25 17.82
CA PRO A 31 26.57 -7.69 17.78
C PRO A 31 25.43 -8.42 18.52
N GLY A 32 25.24 -9.68 18.22
CA GLY A 32 24.49 -10.57 19.09
C GLY A 32 23.76 -11.68 18.34
N MET A 33 24.50 -12.73 18.03
CA MET A 33 23.97 -14.05 17.71
C MET A 33 22.92 -14.49 18.72
N HIS A 34 21.72 -14.76 18.27
CA HIS A 34 20.93 -15.86 18.79
C HIS A 34 20.32 -16.62 17.62
N ARG A 35 21.02 -17.68 17.28
CA ARG A 35 20.56 -18.84 16.53
C ARG A 35 19.40 -19.44 17.32
N GLN A 36 18.18 -19.15 16.92
CA GLN A 36 17.03 -19.89 17.41
C GLN A 36 16.68 -20.96 16.41
N GLU A 37 16.87 -22.17 16.92
CA GLU A 37 16.62 -23.46 16.32
C GLU A 37 15.26 -23.58 15.67
N ASN A 38 15.26 -24.31 14.56
CA ASN A 38 14.14 -24.87 13.86
C ASN A 38 13.05 -25.41 14.80
N ALA A 39 12.00 -24.66 15.00
CA ALA A 39 10.73 -25.23 15.38
C ALA A 39 10.08 -25.84 14.12
N PRO A 40 9.45 -27.02 14.22
CA PRO A 40 8.97 -27.75 13.07
C PRO A 40 7.95 -26.92 12.26
N HIS A 41 8.13 -26.93 10.93
CA HIS A 41 7.14 -26.48 9.97
C HIS A 41 5.77 -27.10 10.32
N LYS A 42 4.94 -26.35 11.04
CA LYS A 42 3.52 -26.63 11.04
C LYS A 42 3.02 -26.26 9.65
N THR A 43 2.64 -27.26 8.93
CA THR A 43 2.02 -27.22 7.61
C THR A 43 0.96 -26.13 7.53
N ASN A 44 0.85 -25.46 6.40
CA ASN A 44 -0.12 -24.40 6.08
C ASN A 44 -1.60 -24.82 6.18
N GLU A 45 -1.87 -26.04 6.65
CA GLU A 45 -3.20 -26.65 6.66
C GLU A 45 -4.14 -26.11 7.76
N ASP A 46 -3.63 -25.38 8.76
CA ASP A 46 -4.45 -24.86 9.88
C ASP A 46 -4.71 -23.35 9.85
N VAL A 47 -4.41 -22.65 8.76
CA VAL A 47 -4.70 -21.21 8.68
C VAL A 47 -6.10 -21.01 8.11
N PRO A 48 -7.05 -20.41 8.87
CA PRO A 48 -8.40 -20.16 8.39
C PRO A 48 -8.42 -18.96 7.40
N VAL A 49 -7.78 -19.17 6.25
CA VAL A 49 -7.51 -18.12 5.25
C VAL A 49 -8.79 -17.39 4.85
N HIS A 50 -9.85 -18.13 4.55
CA HIS A 50 -11.13 -17.56 4.12
C HIS A 50 -11.74 -16.66 5.22
N ALA A 51 -11.81 -17.13 6.46
CA ALA A 51 -12.35 -16.35 7.57
C ALA A 51 -11.52 -15.09 7.87
N ILE A 52 -10.18 -15.20 7.78
CA ILE A 52 -9.30 -14.05 7.94
C ILE A 52 -9.53 -13.02 6.83
N MET A 53 -9.62 -13.45 5.57
CA MET A 53 -9.80 -12.54 4.44
C MET A 53 -11.17 -11.86 4.43
N GLU A 54 -12.23 -12.58 4.77
CA GLU A 54 -13.57 -12.02 4.90
C GLU A 54 -13.64 -10.93 5.97
N GLN A 55 -13.10 -11.19 7.16
CA GLN A 55 -13.03 -10.18 8.22
C GLN A 55 -12.09 -9.03 7.87
N LEU A 56 -11.00 -9.32 7.17
CA LEU A 56 -10.06 -8.32 6.69
C LEU A 56 -10.77 -7.33 5.74
N GLU A 57 -11.51 -7.82 4.75
CA GLU A 57 -12.29 -6.98 3.84
C GLU A 57 -13.31 -6.13 4.59
N ALA A 58 -14.07 -6.72 5.50
CA ALA A 58 -15.06 -5.99 6.28
C ALA A 58 -14.44 -4.87 7.14
N LEU A 59 -13.27 -5.08 7.73
CA LEU A 59 -12.59 -4.10 8.58
C LEU A 59 -11.76 -3.12 7.77
N VAL A 60 -10.91 -3.62 6.87
CA VAL A 60 -9.94 -2.77 6.17
C VAL A 60 -10.65 -1.95 5.09
N ILE A 61 -11.49 -2.57 4.27
CA ILE A 61 -12.20 -1.88 3.18
C ILE A 61 -13.50 -1.27 3.71
N GLY A 62 -14.35 -2.04 4.37
CA GLY A 62 -15.67 -1.59 4.83
C GLY A 62 -15.58 -0.43 5.84
N LYS A 63 -14.69 -0.51 6.82
CA LYS A 63 -14.48 0.54 7.83
C LYS A 63 -13.32 1.48 7.48
N LYS A 64 -12.73 1.35 6.29
CA LYS A 64 -11.60 2.16 5.82
C LYS A 64 -10.42 2.19 6.81
N LEU A 65 -10.17 1.08 7.49
CA LEU A 65 -9.13 1.02 8.51
C LEU A 65 -7.73 1.31 7.95
N TYR A 66 -7.52 1.11 6.64
CA TYR A 66 -6.27 1.45 5.96
C TYR A 66 -5.91 2.95 6.03
N LEU A 67 -6.87 3.83 6.33
CA LEU A 67 -6.62 5.27 6.50
C LEU A 67 -6.01 5.62 7.86
N ASP A 68 -6.03 4.70 8.84
CA ASP A 68 -5.34 4.88 10.12
C ASP A 68 -3.82 4.87 9.88
N PRO A 69 -3.12 6.01 10.06
CA PRO A 69 -1.69 6.11 9.79
C PRO A 69 -0.84 5.22 10.70
N ASP A 70 -1.35 4.90 11.88
CA ASP A 70 -0.69 4.05 12.87
C ASP A 70 -1.07 2.56 12.74
N LEU A 71 -1.73 2.17 11.65
CA LEU A 71 -2.11 0.79 11.44
C LEU A 71 -0.87 -0.09 11.24
N THR A 72 -0.65 -1.00 12.18
CA THR A 72 0.40 -2.02 12.11
C THR A 72 -0.23 -3.41 11.96
N LEU A 73 0.57 -4.38 11.50
CA LEU A 73 0.14 -5.78 11.46
C LEU A 73 -0.35 -6.27 12.84
N ALA A 74 0.32 -5.87 13.93
CA ALA A 74 -0.08 -6.26 15.28
C ALA A 74 -1.45 -5.67 15.68
N ARG A 75 -1.72 -4.41 15.32
CA ARG A 75 -3.05 -3.79 15.54
C ARG A 75 -4.12 -4.46 14.68
N LEU A 76 -3.81 -4.76 13.43
CA LEU A 76 -4.71 -5.45 12.51
C LEU A 76 -5.07 -6.84 13.04
N ALA A 77 -4.08 -7.65 13.38
CA ALA A 77 -4.25 -9.00 13.93
C ALA A 77 -5.12 -9.01 15.19
N ARG A 78 -4.88 -8.05 16.09
CA ARG A 78 -5.69 -7.90 17.31
C ARG A 78 -7.15 -7.57 17.00
N ARG A 79 -7.41 -6.71 16.02
CA ARG A 79 -8.78 -6.36 15.62
C ARG A 79 -9.50 -7.48 14.89
N LEU A 80 -8.76 -8.31 14.17
CA LEU A 80 -9.28 -9.50 13.49
C LEU A 80 -9.50 -10.69 14.46
N GLY A 81 -8.85 -10.67 15.65
CA GLY A 81 -8.93 -11.77 16.59
C GLY A 81 -8.11 -13.00 16.20
N PHE A 82 -7.17 -12.88 15.26
CA PHE A 82 -6.30 -13.96 14.79
C PHE A 82 -4.84 -13.73 15.18
N PRO A 83 -4.04 -14.80 15.33
CA PRO A 83 -2.60 -14.68 15.52
C PRO A 83 -1.95 -13.91 14.37
N LEU A 84 -0.99 -13.04 14.70
CA LEU A 84 -0.26 -12.19 13.75
C LEU A 84 0.30 -12.98 12.56
N LYS A 85 0.89 -14.16 12.83
CA LYS A 85 1.46 -15.03 11.79
C LYS A 85 0.39 -15.53 10.82
N GLN A 86 -0.78 -15.92 11.32
CA GLN A 86 -1.88 -16.39 10.47
C GLN A 86 -2.41 -15.27 9.57
N VAL A 87 -2.58 -14.06 10.10
CA VAL A 87 -3.00 -12.89 9.31
C VAL A 87 -1.99 -12.57 8.21
N SER A 88 -0.70 -12.54 8.55
CA SER A 88 0.37 -12.31 7.58
C SER A 88 0.40 -13.39 6.50
N THR A 89 0.27 -14.65 6.88
CA THR A 89 0.25 -15.79 5.96
C THR A 89 -0.97 -15.75 5.04
N ALA A 90 -2.16 -15.48 5.58
CA ALA A 90 -3.39 -15.41 4.78
C ALA A 90 -3.32 -14.31 3.72
N ILE A 91 -2.89 -13.11 4.09
CA ILE A 91 -2.71 -11.99 3.14
C ILE A 91 -1.71 -12.38 2.06
N ASN A 92 -0.55 -12.92 2.43
CA ASN A 92 0.47 -13.31 1.46
C ASN A 92 -0.01 -14.40 0.51
N LEU A 93 -0.70 -15.43 1.00
CA LEU A 93 -1.23 -16.52 0.18
C LEU A 93 -2.25 -16.03 -0.86
N VAL A 94 -3.11 -15.09 -0.47
CA VAL A 94 -4.19 -14.62 -1.36
C VAL A 94 -3.73 -13.51 -2.30
N THR A 95 -2.89 -12.58 -1.81
CA THR A 95 -2.52 -11.38 -2.57
C THR A 95 -1.12 -11.47 -3.20
N GLY A 96 -0.28 -12.40 -2.77
CA GLY A 96 1.14 -12.47 -3.13
C GLY A 96 1.99 -11.35 -2.52
N GLU A 97 1.40 -10.48 -1.69
CA GLU A 97 2.06 -9.32 -1.12
C GLU A 97 2.19 -9.42 0.40
N ASN A 98 3.15 -8.72 0.97
CA ASN A 98 3.17 -8.54 2.41
C ASN A 98 2.10 -7.54 2.86
N VAL A 99 1.76 -7.57 4.15
CA VAL A 99 0.71 -6.74 4.75
C VAL A 99 0.90 -5.24 4.48
N SER A 100 2.13 -4.74 4.57
CA SER A 100 2.41 -3.33 4.35
C SER A 100 2.14 -2.91 2.89
N ARG A 101 2.51 -3.75 1.92
CA ARG A 101 2.24 -3.50 0.50
C ARG A 101 0.75 -3.56 0.20
N TYR A 102 0.04 -4.53 0.76
CA TYR A 102 -1.41 -4.63 0.65
C TYR A 102 -2.11 -3.37 1.17
N ILE A 103 -1.78 -2.91 2.37
CA ILE A 103 -2.35 -1.69 2.95
C ILE A 103 -1.96 -0.45 2.14
N ASN A 104 -0.69 -0.32 1.74
CA ASN A 104 -0.25 0.82 0.94
C ASN A 104 -0.94 0.89 -0.43
N LYS A 105 -1.27 -0.25 -1.05
CA LYS A 105 -2.05 -0.29 -2.29
C LYS A 105 -3.42 0.38 -2.10
N LEU A 106 -4.16 0.01 -1.06
CA LEU A 106 -5.46 0.61 -0.75
C LEU A 106 -5.35 2.11 -0.44
N ARG A 107 -4.29 2.52 0.26
CA ARG A 107 -4.00 3.93 0.53
C ARG A 107 -3.72 4.72 -0.74
N ILE A 108 -2.94 4.18 -1.67
CA ILE A 108 -2.66 4.86 -2.94
C ILE A 108 -3.91 4.94 -3.81
N GLU A 109 -4.74 3.90 -3.87
CA GLU A 109 -6.02 3.95 -4.56
C GLU A 109 -6.94 5.05 -3.99
N HIS A 110 -6.92 5.24 -2.66
CA HIS A 110 -7.64 6.35 -2.03
C HIS A 110 -7.03 7.70 -2.42
N ALA A 111 -5.70 7.83 -2.38
CA ALA A 111 -5.01 9.06 -2.76
C ALA A 111 -5.30 9.46 -4.23
N CYS A 112 -5.35 8.50 -5.15
CA CYS A 112 -5.72 8.76 -6.53
C CYS A 112 -7.11 9.39 -6.64
N ARG A 113 -8.09 8.84 -5.93
CA ARG A 113 -9.45 9.41 -5.88
C ARG A 113 -9.47 10.83 -5.31
N GLU A 114 -8.73 11.10 -4.23
CA GLU A 114 -8.61 12.44 -3.66
C GLU A 114 -7.99 13.43 -4.64
N LEU A 115 -6.97 13.02 -5.38
CA LEU A 115 -6.33 13.85 -6.41
C LEU A 115 -7.28 14.13 -7.60
N GLU A 116 -8.10 13.15 -7.98
CA GLU A 116 -9.13 13.30 -9.02
C GLU A 116 -10.23 14.26 -8.63
N THR A 117 -10.55 14.39 -7.34
CA THR A 117 -11.50 15.40 -6.83
C THR A 117 -10.89 16.81 -6.74
N GLY A 118 -9.63 16.99 -7.14
CA GLY A 118 -8.94 18.28 -7.14
C GLY A 118 -8.20 18.60 -5.83
N GLN A 119 -8.10 17.64 -4.90
CA GLN A 119 -7.31 17.83 -3.69
C GLN A 119 -5.82 17.98 -4.03
N ASN A 120 -5.10 18.81 -3.25
CA ASN A 120 -3.65 18.90 -3.44
C ASN A 120 -2.93 17.64 -2.93
N VAL A 121 -1.71 17.42 -3.43
CA VAL A 121 -0.91 16.21 -3.13
C VAL A 121 -0.69 15.99 -1.64
N THR A 122 -0.46 17.04 -0.86
CA THR A 122 -0.23 16.92 0.58
C THR A 122 -1.51 16.51 1.32
N THR A 123 -2.64 17.11 0.97
CA THR A 123 -3.94 16.73 1.52
C THR A 123 -4.29 15.30 1.18
N ALA A 124 -4.16 14.90 -0.08
CA ALA A 124 -4.41 13.52 -0.52
C ALA A 124 -3.52 12.51 0.20
N MET A 125 -2.23 12.82 0.39
CA MET A 125 -1.29 12.00 1.16
C MET A 125 -1.78 11.77 2.60
N LEU A 126 -2.09 12.85 3.32
CA LEU A 126 -2.52 12.78 4.72
C LEU A 126 -3.88 12.08 4.86
N ALA A 127 -4.85 12.42 4.00
CA ALA A 127 -6.17 11.78 3.97
C ALA A 127 -6.10 10.27 3.69
N SER A 128 -5.04 9.82 3.01
CA SER A 128 -4.80 8.41 2.69
C SER A 128 -4.00 7.64 3.76
N GLY A 129 -3.72 8.26 4.90
CA GLY A 129 -3.04 7.61 6.03
C GLY A 129 -1.52 7.47 5.88
N PHE A 130 -0.88 8.29 5.03
CA PHE A 130 0.58 8.35 4.97
C PHE A 130 1.13 9.43 5.89
N ASN A 131 2.12 9.06 6.70
CA ASN A 131 2.79 9.97 7.64
C ASN A 131 3.99 10.70 7.02
N THR A 132 4.59 10.15 5.96
CA THR A 132 5.80 10.71 5.36
C THR A 132 5.67 10.83 3.85
N LYS A 133 6.16 11.95 3.32
CA LYS A 133 6.16 12.24 1.88
C LYS A 133 7.03 11.25 1.11
N SER A 134 8.17 10.85 1.66
CA SER A 134 9.08 9.90 1.02
C SER A 134 8.42 8.55 0.79
N ASN A 135 7.76 7.99 1.81
CA ASN A 135 7.05 6.72 1.70
C ASN A 135 5.88 6.84 0.71
N PHE A 136 5.10 7.92 0.80
CA PHE A 136 4.00 8.18 -0.13
C PHE A 136 4.46 8.22 -1.58
N ASN A 137 5.47 9.05 -1.90
CA ASN A 137 5.97 9.20 -3.27
C ASN A 137 6.51 7.86 -3.83
N ARG A 138 7.26 7.10 -3.02
CA ARG A 138 7.78 5.79 -3.41
C ARG A 138 6.67 4.80 -3.74
N GLU A 139 5.68 4.67 -2.86
CA GLU A 139 4.56 3.75 -3.05
C GLU A 139 3.64 4.20 -4.19
N PHE A 140 3.42 5.51 -4.33
CA PHE A 140 2.64 6.06 -5.42
C PHE A 140 3.27 5.75 -6.77
N LEU A 141 4.57 6.02 -6.92
CA LEU A 141 5.31 5.68 -8.14
C LEU A 141 5.31 4.17 -8.42
N ARG A 142 5.53 3.34 -7.40
CA ARG A 142 5.52 1.88 -7.53
C ARG A 142 4.19 1.34 -8.06
N ILE A 143 3.06 1.90 -7.61
CA ILE A 143 1.72 1.39 -7.91
C ILE A 143 1.16 1.99 -9.19
N THR A 144 1.36 3.29 -9.41
CA THR A 144 0.75 4.01 -10.55
C THR A 144 1.69 4.21 -11.73
N GLY A 145 3.01 3.97 -11.55
CA GLY A 145 4.03 4.28 -12.57
C GLY A 145 4.27 5.78 -12.77
N SER A 146 3.66 6.65 -11.95
CA SER A 146 3.74 8.10 -12.09
C SER A 146 3.94 8.78 -10.74
N THR A 147 4.46 10.02 -10.75
CA THR A 147 4.53 10.81 -9.52
C THR A 147 3.16 11.42 -9.21
N PRO A 148 2.82 11.67 -7.92
CA PRO A 148 1.55 12.27 -7.52
C PRO A 148 1.26 13.60 -8.25
N THR A 149 2.27 14.41 -8.45
CA THR A 149 2.14 15.71 -9.13
C THR A 149 1.84 15.55 -10.63
N LYS A 150 2.45 14.57 -11.29
CA LYS A 150 2.14 14.27 -12.70
C LYS A 150 0.72 13.70 -12.82
N TRP A 151 0.35 12.79 -11.94
CA TRP A 151 -1.00 12.23 -11.89
C TRP A 151 -2.07 13.31 -11.75
N GLN A 152 -1.91 14.23 -10.80
CA GLN A 152 -2.86 15.33 -10.58
C GLN A 152 -3.04 16.20 -11.82
N ARG A 153 -1.94 16.55 -12.51
CA ARG A 153 -2.03 17.37 -13.75
C ARG A 153 -2.84 16.69 -14.86
N HIS A 154 -2.67 15.37 -15.03
CA HIS A 154 -3.41 14.63 -16.05
C HIS A 154 -4.89 14.54 -15.72
N SER A 155 -5.26 14.32 -14.46
CA SER A 155 -6.65 14.25 -14.01
C SER A 155 -7.38 15.58 -14.21
N THR A 156 -6.71 16.70 -13.98
CA THR A 156 -7.28 18.05 -14.16
C THR A 156 -7.57 18.36 -15.65
N VAL A 157 -6.69 17.94 -16.56
CA VAL A 157 -6.85 18.16 -18.00
C VAL A 157 -8.04 17.36 -18.56
N THR A 158 -8.20 16.12 -18.11
CA THR A 158 -9.29 15.24 -18.58
C THR A 158 -10.68 15.77 -18.18
N GLN A 159 -10.80 16.39 -17.01
CA GLN A 159 -12.08 16.97 -16.54
C GLN A 159 -12.49 18.22 -17.33
N GLN A 160 -11.54 19.04 -17.76
CA GLN A 160 -11.85 20.26 -18.53
C GLN A 160 -12.31 19.97 -19.95
N THR A 161 -11.88 18.86 -20.55
CA THR A 161 -12.28 18.47 -21.91
C THR A 161 -13.71 17.91 -21.96
N SER A 162 -14.24 17.38 -20.86
CA SER A 162 -15.58 16.79 -20.79
C SER A 162 -16.70 17.81 -20.58
N ILE A 163 -16.39 19.08 -20.30
CA ILE A 163 -17.38 20.15 -20.02
C ILE A 163 -17.64 21.02 -21.26
N SER A 164 -16.86 20.82 -22.34
CA SER A 164 -16.95 21.64 -23.57
C SER A 164 -17.67 20.95 -24.76
N GLN A 165 -18.56 19.97 -24.48
CA GLN A 165 -19.46 19.42 -25.51
C GLN A 165 -20.93 19.61 -25.15
#